data_856421e630f392180699456ed1e0b6cf
#
_entry.id   856421e630f392180699456ed1e0b6cf
#
_cell.length_a   1.000
_cell.length_b   1.000
_cell.length_c   1.000
_cell.angle_alpha   90.00
_cell.angle_beta   90.00
_cell.angle_gamma   90.00
#
_symmetry.space_group_name_H-M   'P 1'
#
loop_
_entity.id
_entity.type
_entity.pdbx_description
1 polymer ?
#
loop_
_entity_poly.entity_id
_entity_poly.type
_entity_poly.pdbx_seq_one_letter_code
_entity_poly.pdbx_strand_id
1 'polypeptide(L)'
;MKNKIELNEEVICKEYLETQIGVENIALKYHVGKKRIKDILEKHNICVKKRGGQNLKVNNIVSDWRICKFKKVDGKHYIAVDKRNGFTTKDYENKAGVLTTYINKEYNVEIPTLYFRRRYYMETGNYWWEQWFDIKLVDNAETKKCPYCDWETNDICNKSGWFEQHIMKEHNMSPKDYLEKFPQDMNFFKTYKKKKEREERLKCEDEYVICPLCNKRFNKLTEAHMLKLHGLSLQQFREKYPQSEIMSRSANKQVMDAISLGNLTVSKERFVSVYERELQSFLNENEIKFSPNRQILIGKEIDLLIEKYKFGIEFDGLKFHTEFFGKKNHNYHLSKTLKCNEKGYGLIHIFEDEYVKHKDIVYEKLKHFLHITNGKTRVHGRKCIIRQIYKHQAEEFLNKFHIQGFIGSTVYFGAFYNEKMVAVMSFKNGNIKNSGWELTRFATDYNYIINGVGGKLFKYFMREYKPKSVFSFADRRWTLDINNNLYTKLGFKIDKINRPDYKYYNEKVDRYERIHKMRFNKKSLSKKYGFPMTMTETEMAKELGYDRIWDCGLIKYVYTNPEYTGKNGF
;
A
#
# COMPACT_ATOMS: atom_id res chain seq x y z
N MET A 1 -15.65 -38.66 -19.93
CA MET A 1 -16.81 -37.88 -20.36
C MET A 1 -16.97 -36.72 -19.39
N LYS A 2 -16.81 -35.48 -19.85
CA LYS A 2 -17.01 -34.29 -18.99
C LYS A 2 -18.51 -34.08 -18.83
N ASN A 3 -19.06 -34.24 -17.63
CA ASN A 3 -20.45 -33.93 -17.31
C ASN A 3 -20.76 -32.49 -17.75
N LYS A 4 -21.63 -32.33 -18.75
CA LYS A 4 -22.20 -31.04 -19.10
C LYS A 4 -23.09 -30.58 -17.95
N ILE A 5 -22.65 -29.55 -17.22
CA ILE A 5 -23.50 -28.88 -16.23
C ILE A 5 -24.69 -28.27 -17.00
N GLU A 6 -25.92 -28.75 -16.77
CA GLU A 6 -27.11 -28.09 -17.26
C GLU A 6 -27.30 -26.78 -16.50
N LEU A 7 -27.36 -25.69 -17.23
CA LEU A 7 -27.55 -24.35 -16.68
C LEU A 7 -28.98 -23.88 -16.98
N ASN A 8 -29.66 -23.40 -15.99
CA ASN A 8 -30.93 -22.70 -16.21
C ASN A 8 -30.64 -21.29 -16.75
N GLU A 9 -30.81 -21.14 -18.06
CA GLU A 9 -30.47 -19.91 -18.80
C GLU A 9 -31.30 -18.72 -18.34
N GLU A 10 -32.61 -18.93 -18.04
CA GLU A 10 -33.50 -17.87 -17.57
C GLU A 10 -33.09 -17.31 -16.21
N VAL A 11 -32.69 -18.20 -15.27
CA VAL A 11 -32.20 -17.80 -13.95
C VAL A 11 -30.92 -16.98 -14.07
N ILE A 12 -29.99 -17.37 -14.94
CA ILE A 12 -28.75 -16.65 -15.20
C ILE A 12 -29.03 -15.27 -15.80
N CYS A 13 -29.96 -15.20 -16.77
CA CYS A 13 -30.34 -13.93 -17.39
C CYS A 13 -31.02 -13.00 -16.38
N LYS A 14 -31.91 -13.51 -15.56
CA LYS A 14 -32.56 -12.76 -14.49
C LYS A 14 -31.56 -12.27 -13.46
N GLU A 15 -30.67 -13.13 -13.00
CA GLU A 15 -29.62 -12.77 -12.04
C GLU A 15 -28.68 -11.68 -12.61
N TYR A 16 -28.28 -11.79 -13.87
CA TYR A 16 -27.44 -10.77 -14.52
C TYR A 16 -28.11 -9.40 -14.62
N LEU A 17 -29.43 -9.39 -14.87
CA LEU A 17 -30.19 -8.15 -14.99
C LEU A 17 -30.53 -7.52 -13.63
N GLU A 18 -30.86 -8.33 -12.63
CA GLU A 18 -31.34 -7.86 -11.33
C GLU A 18 -30.21 -7.54 -10.35
N THR A 19 -29.17 -8.37 -10.27
CA THR A 19 -28.15 -8.26 -9.22
C THR A 19 -26.93 -7.44 -9.63
N GLN A 20 -26.77 -7.08 -10.92
CA GLN A 20 -25.61 -6.38 -11.48
C GLN A 20 -24.27 -7.08 -11.27
N ILE A 21 -24.29 -8.33 -10.94
CA ILE A 21 -23.10 -9.15 -10.84
C ILE A 21 -22.51 -9.28 -12.24
N GLY A 22 -21.22 -8.96 -12.40
CA GLY A 22 -20.52 -9.08 -13.69
C GLY A 22 -20.44 -10.53 -14.16
N VAL A 23 -20.36 -10.74 -15.48
CA VAL A 23 -20.21 -12.06 -16.13
C VAL A 23 -19.17 -12.95 -15.45
N GLU A 24 -18.10 -12.37 -14.92
CA GLU A 24 -17.04 -13.10 -14.20
C GLU A 24 -17.55 -13.74 -12.92
N ASN A 25 -18.32 -13.02 -12.14
CA ASN A 25 -18.83 -13.51 -10.86
C ASN A 25 -19.94 -14.54 -11.05
N ILE A 26 -20.79 -14.36 -12.08
CA ILE A 26 -21.80 -15.36 -12.45
C ILE A 26 -21.10 -16.64 -12.94
N ALA A 27 -20.08 -16.52 -13.77
CA ALA A 27 -19.32 -17.67 -14.24
C ALA A 27 -18.66 -18.46 -13.09
N LEU A 28 -18.15 -17.76 -12.09
CA LEU A 28 -17.61 -18.36 -10.86
C LEU A 28 -18.70 -19.06 -10.04
N LYS A 29 -19.84 -18.42 -9.85
CA LYS A 29 -20.97 -18.98 -9.07
C LYS A 29 -21.49 -20.29 -9.66
N TYR A 30 -21.58 -20.35 -10.98
CA TYR A 30 -22.10 -21.53 -11.69
C TYR A 30 -20.99 -22.50 -12.14
N HIS A 31 -19.73 -22.27 -11.72
CA HIS A 31 -18.57 -23.11 -12.05
C HIS A 31 -18.38 -23.36 -13.56
N VAL A 32 -18.60 -22.32 -14.38
CA VAL A 32 -18.47 -22.39 -15.84
C VAL A 32 -17.57 -21.31 -16.40
N GLY A 33 -17.12 -21.48 -17.65
CA GLY A 33 -16.31 -20.48 -18.33
C GLY A 33 -17.11 -19.21 -18.68
N LYS A 34 -16.47 -18.04 -18.59
CA LYS A 34 -17.05 -16.72 -18.91
C LYS A 34 -17.68 -16.68 -20.31
N LYS A 35 -17.11 -17.39 -21.28
CA LYS A 35 -17.64 -17.48 -22.64
C LYS A 35 -19.05 -18.07 -22.65
N ARG A 36 -19.28 -19.12 -21.89
CA ARG A 36 -20.59 -19.78 -21.81
C ARG A 36 -21.68 -18.86 -21.23
N ILE A 37 -21.35 -18.05 -20.23
CA ILE A 37 -22.31 -17.05 -19.70
C ILE A 37 -22.59 -15.96 -20.73
N LYS A 38 -21.57 -15.50 -21.46
CA LYS A 38 -21.77 -14.52 -22.54
C LYS A 38 -22.67 -15.08 -23.66
N ASP A 39 -22.42 -16.30 -24.09
CA ASP A 39 -23.20 -16.95 -25.15
C ASP A 39 -24.69 -17.10 -24.72
N ILE A 40 -24.96 -17.38 -23.43
CA ILE A 40 -26.31 -17.42 -22.87
C ILE A 40 -26.96 -16.03 -22.92
N LEU A 41 -26.26 -15.00 -22.46
CA LEU A 41 -26.79 -13.62 -22.43
C LEU A 41 -27.07 -13.11 -23.84
N GLU A 42 -26.18 -13.38 -24.80
CA GLU A 42 -26.35 -13.03 -26.22
C GLU A 42 -27.52 -13.78 -26.86
N LYS A 43 -27.72 -15.07 -26.58
CA LYS A 43 -28.84 -15.87 -27.03
C LYS A 43 -30.19 -15.27 -26.59
N HIS A 44 -30.22 -14.69 -25.39
CA HIS A 44 -31.41 -14.02 -24.83
C HIS A 44 -31.44 -12.51 -25.14
N ASN A 45 -30.67 -12.02 -26.14
CA ASN A 45 -30.58 -10.61 -26.54
C ASN A 45 -30.19 -9.66 -25.39
N ILE A 46 -29.46 -10.14 -24.39
CA ILE A 46 -28.96 -9.33 -23.27
C ILE A 46 -27.55 -8.86 -23.58
N CYS A 47 -27.37 -7.56 -23.78
CA CYS A 47 -26.05 -6.96 -24.03
C CYS A 47 -25.13 -7.10 -22.81
N VAL A 48 -23.97 -7.75 -23.01
CA VAL A 48 -22.93 -7.86 -21.99
C VAL A 48 -22.24 -6.50 -21.81
N LYS A 49 -22.25 -5.98 -20.58
CA LYS A 49 -21.63 -4.70 -20.23
C LYS A 49 -20.12 -4.77 -20.48
N LYS A 50 -19.58 -3.88 -21.32
CA LYS A 50 -18.13 -3.66 -21.41
C LYS A 50 -17.64 -2.99 -20.12
N ARG A 51 -16.47 -3.38 -19.61
CA ARG A 51 -15.83 -2.74 -18.44
C ARG A 51 -15.76 -1.22 -18.69
N GLY A 52 -16.49 -0.43 -17.90
CA GLY A 52 -16.53 1.03 -17.99
C GLY A 52 -17.59 1.61 -18.95
N GLY A 53 -18.41 0.80 -19.62
CA GLY A 53 -19.46 1.24 -20.54
C GLY A 53 -20.75 1.60 -19.81
N GLN A 54 -21.21 2.83 -19.94
CA GLN A 54 -22.56 3.23 -19.54
C GLN A 54 -23.59 2.52 -20.43
N ASN A 55 -24.71 2.10 -19.85
CA ASN A 55 -25.81 1.44 -20.56
C ASN A 55 -26.47 2.43 -21.54
N LEU A 56 -26.24 2.29 -22.84
CA LEU A 56 -26.69 3.22 -23.89
C LEU A 56 -28.23 3.44 -23.92
N LYS A 57 -29.02 2.46 -23.48
CA LYS A 57 -30.50 2.60 -23.41
C LYS A 57 -30.98 3.52 -22.29
N VAL A 58 -30.20 3.72 -21.23
CA VAL A 58 -30.54 4.62 -20.11
C VAL A 58 -30.19 6.08 -20.43
N ASN A 59 -29.28 6.31 -21.37
CA ASN A 59 -28.85 7.67 -21.71
C ASN A 59 -29.90 8.49 -22.46
N ASN A 60 -30.88 7.88 -23.12
CA ASN A 60 -31.91 8.62 -23.87
C ASN A 60 -33.13 9.02 -23.02
N ILE A 61 -33.29 8.51 -21.81
CA ILE A 61 -34.49 8.77 -21.00
C ILE A 61 -34.27 9.86 -19.96
N VAL A 62 -33.03 10.18 -19.61
CA VAL A 62 -32.75 11.06 -18.48
C VAL A 62 -31.71 12.14 -18.84
N SER A 63 -32.13 13.09 -19.63
CA SER A 63 -31.47 14.42 -19.75
C SER A 63 -31.80 15.34 -18.57
N ASP A 64 -32.72 14.94 -17.70
CA ASP A 64 -33.11 15.77 -16.56
C ASP A 64 -32.03 15.76 -15.49
N TRP A 65 -31.38 16.91 -15.36
CA TRP A 65 -30.32 17.16 -14.40
C TRP A 65 -30.74 16.91 -12.94
N ARG A 66 -32.03 17.11 -12.61
CA ARG A 66 -32.60 16.92 -11.27
C ARG A 66 -32.51 15.51 -10.78
N ILE A 67 -32.49 14.53 -11.68
CA ILE A 67 -32.39 13.12 -11.32
C ILE A 67 -30.98 12.75 -10.85
N CYS A 68 -29.98 13.24 -11.55
CA CYS A 68 -28.60 12.76 -11.40
C CYS A 68 -27.64 13.75 -10.74
N LYS A 69 -27.76 15.03 -11.06
CA LYS A 69 -26.69 16.00 -10.76
C LYS A 69 -27.15 17.33 -10.23
N PHE A 70 -28.41 17.67 -10.17
CA PHE A 70 -28.86 19.03 -9.88
C PHE A 70 -28.06 20.11 -10.67
N LYS A 71 -27.57 19.76 -11.84
CA LYS A 71 -26.75 20.64 -12.63
C LYS A 71 -27.65 21.60 -13.37
N LYS A 72 -27.31 22.88 -13.36
CA LYS A 72 -27.88 23.90 -14.22
C LYS A 72 -27.86 23.45 -15.67
N VAL A 73 -29.02 23.34 -16.28
CA VAL A 73 -29.17 23.03 -17.70
C VAL A 73 -29.77 24.21 -18.46
N ASP A 74 -30.56 25.03 -17.77
CA ASP A 74 -31.36 26.13 -18.33
C ASP A 74 -30.80 27.52 -18.00
N GLY A 75 -29.63 27.62 -17.41
CA GLY A 75 -29.05 28.89 -16.98
C GLY A 75 -29.65 29.49 -15.71
N LYS A 76 -30.71 28.91 -15.14
CA LYS A 76 -31.40 29.40 -13.96
C LYS A 76 -30.76 28.92 -12.66
N HIS A 77 -30.92 29.68 -11.60
CA HIS A 77 -30.46 29.33 -10.26
C HIS A 77 -31.58 28.68 -9.45
N TYR A 78 -31.27 27.61 -8.78
CA TYR A 78 -32.19 26.89 -7.89
C TYR A 78 -31.58 26.72 -6.52
N ILE A 79 -32.37 26.71 -5.47
CA ILE A 79 -32.02 26.37 -4.10
C ILE A 79 -32.84 25.19 -3.63
N ALA A 80 -32.29 24.38 -2.78
CA ALA A 80 -33.01 23.31 -2.09
C ALA A 80 -33.37 23.76 -0.67
N VAL A 81 -34.65 23.63 -0.31
CA VAL A 81 -35.17 23.97 1.02
C VAL A 81 -35.57 22.68 1.72
N ASP A 82 -34.97 22.40 2.90
CA ASP A 82 -35.32 21.23 3.70
C ASP A 82 -36.74 21.39 4.25
N LYS A 83 -37.61 20.44 3.95
CA LYS A 83 -39.03 20.45 4.33
C LYS A 83 -39.25 20.42 5.84
N ARG A 84 -38.34 19.84 6.60
CA ARG A 84 -38.46 19.67 8.05
C ARG A 84 -38.09 20.94 8.83
N ASN A 85 -37.00 21.56 8.46
CA ASN A 85 -36.39 22.64 9.26
C ASN A 85 -36.23 23.97 8.49
N GLY A 86 -36.64 24.03 7.22
CA GLY A 86 -36.52 25.21 6.39
C GLY A 86 -35.10 25.60 6.01
N PHE A 87 -34.10 24.80 6.33
CA PHE A 87 -32.71 25.06 5.97
C PHE A 87 -32.56 25.14 4.46
N THR A 88 -31.84 26.18 4.00
CA THR A 88 -31.65 26.44 2.59
C THR A 88 -30.22 26.14 2.20
N THR A 89 -30.02 25.27 1.20
CA THR A 89 -28.71 25.05 0.64
C THR A 89 -28.28 26.27 -0.17
N LYS A 90 -27.11 26.81 0.15
CA LYS A 90 -26.53 27.85 -0.69
C LYS A 90 -26.20 27.25 -2.05
N ASP A 91 -26.72 27.91 -3.06
CA ASP A 91 -26.34 27.73 -4.46
C ASP A 91 -26.29 26.26 -4.93
N TYR A 92 -27.20 25.92 -5.80
CA TYR A 92 -27.36 24.62 -6.41
C TYR A 92 -26.19 24.20 -7.29
N GLU A 93 -25.00 24.59 -6.90
CA GLU A 93 -23.82 24.05 -7.54
C GLU A 93 -23.58 22.63 -7.10
N ASN A 94 -23.93 21.81 -7.99
CA ASN A 94 -23.77 20.42 -7.89
C ASN A 94 -22.30 19.98 -7.92
N LYS A 95 -21.64 20.09 -6.83
CA LYS A 95 -20.61 19.12 -6.51
C LYS A 95 -21.35 17.88 -6.05
N ALA A 96 -21.34 16.84 -6.87
CA ALA A 96 -21.96 15.57 -6.59
C ALA A 96 -21.74 15.19 -5.12
N GLY A 97 -22.77 15.23 -4.31
CA GLY A 97 -22.71 14.85 -2.93
C GLY A 97 -23.15 15.87 -1.89
N VAL A 98 -23.24 17.16 -2.17
CA VAL A 98 -23.60 18.14 -1.13
C VAL A 98 -24.95 17.82 -0.48
N LEU A 99 -26.00 17.64 -1.26
CA LEU A 99 -27.31 17.23 -0.73
C LEU A 99 -27.29 15.86 -0.13
N THR A 100 -26.59 14.90 -0.73
CA THR A 100 -26.46 13.55 -0.20
C THR A 100 -25.75 13.56 1.15
N THR A 101 -24.68 14.33 1.27
CA THR A 101 -23.93 14.48 2.53
C THR A 101 -24.80 15.15 3.60
N TYR A 102 -25.55 16.20 3.22
CA TYR A 102 -26.48 16.86 4.13
C TYR A 102 -27.56 15.89 4.62
N ILE A 103 -28.24 15.17 3.70
CA ILE A 103 -29.32 14.22 4.03
C ILE A 103 -28.78 13.10 4.94
N ASN A 104 -27.64 12.51 4.58
CA ASN A 104 -27.06 11.43 5.37
C ASN A 104 -26.78 11.88 6.80
N LYS A 105 -26.28 13.10 6.97
CA LYS A 105 -25.98 13.66 8.29
C LYS A 105 -27.24 14.03 9.09
N GLU A 106 -28.16 14.77 8.46
CA GLU A 106 -29.32 15.36 9.19
C GLU A 106 -30.44 14.36 9.41
N TYR A 107 -30.58 13.38 8.53
CA TYR A 107 -31.65 12.37 8.59
C TYR A 107 -31.16 10.99 9.01
N ASN A 108 -29.87 10.85 9.27
CA ASN A 108 -29.20 9.57 9.60
C ASN A 108 -29.56 8.43 8.65
N VAL A 109 -29.55 8.72 7.35
CA VAL A 109 -29.84 7.76 6.28
C VAL A 109 -28.64 7.63 5.36
N GLU A 110 -28.43 6.45 4.80
CA GLU A 110 -27.35 6.20 3.84
C GLU A 110 -27.93 6.21 2.42
N ILE A 111 -27.70 7.29 1.66
CA ILE A 111 -28.17 7.40 0.28
C ILE A 111 -27.15 6.76 -0.65
N PRO A 112 -27.54 5.72 -1.37
CA PRO A 112 -26.64 5.00 -2.24
C PRO A 112 -26.31 5.77 -3.54
N THR A 113 -25.49 5.12 -4.35
CA THR A 113 -24.84 5.61 -5.56
C THR A 113 -25.76 6.28 -6.61
N LEU A 114 -25.13 6.96 -7.59
CA LEU A 114 -25.80 7.56 -8.77
C LEU A 114 -26.74 6.60 -9.51
N TYR A 115 -26.45 5.32 -9.48
CA TYR A 115 -27.26 4.28 -10.07
C TYR A 115 -28.62 4.12 -9.38
N PHE A 116 -28.64 4.11 -8.05
CA PHE A 116 -29.87 4.04 -7.25
C PHE A 116 -30.81 5.22 -7.57
N ARG A 117 -30.27 6.43 -7.70
CA ARG A 117 -31.06 7.65 -7.98
C ARG A 117 -31.77 7.56 -9.33
N ARG A 118 -31.10 7.02 -10.35
CA ARG A 118 -31.70 6.76 -11.66
C ARG A 118 -32.76 5.69 -11.59
N ARG A 119 -32.49 4.60 -10.91
CA ARG A 119 -33.39 3.49 -10.73
C ARG A 119 -34.64 3.92 -9.97
N TYR A 120 -34.48 4.67 -8.89
CA TYR A 120 -35.57 5.22 -8.10
C TYR A 120 -36.55 6.04 -8.97
N TYR A 121 -36.03 6.96 -9.80
CA TYR A 121 -36.87 7.72 -10.73
C TYR A 121 -37.58 6.81 -11.75
N MET A 122 -36.89 5.83 -12.31
CA MET A 122 -37.47 4.94 -13.31
C MET A 122 -38.56 4.04 -12.73
N GLU A 123 -38.47 3.64 -11.48
CA GLU A 123 -39.43 2.77 -10.79
C GLU A 123 -40.60 3.55 -10.19
N THR A 124 -40.36 4.77 -9.70
CA THR A 124 -41.37 5.55 -8.96
C THR A 124 -41.92 6.75 -9.69
N GLY A 125 -41.22 7.26 -10.73
CA GLY A 125 -41.52 8.51 -11.40
C GLY A 125 -41.14 9.75 -10.58
N ASN A 126 -40.66 9.60 -9.35
CA ASN A 126 -40.36 10.68 -8.43
C ASN A 126 -38.85 10.93 -8.32
N TYR A 127 -38.46 12.18 -8.01
CA TYR A 127 -37.07 12.48 -7.74
C TYR A 127 -36.68 12.02 -6.35
N TRP A 128 -35.54 11.37 -6.21
CA TRP A 128 -35.05 10.77 -4.96
C TRP A 128 -34.95 11.77 -3.79
N TRP A 129 -34.82 13.07 -4.05
CA TRP A 129 -34.68 14.13 -3.06
C TRP A 129 -36.04 14.75 -2.63
N GLU A 130 -37.14 14.52 -3.35
CA GLU A 130 -38.44 15.15 -3.10
C GLU A 130 -39.02 14.85 -1.73
N GLN A 131 -38.67 13.74 -1.13
CA GLN A 131 -39.09 13.41 0.23
C GLN A 131 -38.46 14.33 1.30
N TRP A 132 -37.31 14.96 1.02
CA TRP A 132 -36.60 15.81 1.98
C TRP A 132 -36.58 17.29 1.60
N PHE A 133 -36.61 17.64 0.32
CA PHE A 133 -36.43 18.99 -0.17
C PHE A 133 -37.49 19.45 -1.15
N ASP A 134 -37.81 20.75 -1.06
CA ASP A 134 -38.42 21.51 -2.12
C ASP A 134 -37.34 22.25 -2.90
N ILE A 135 -37.48 22.30 -4.21
CA ILE A 135 -36.60 23.02 -5.11
C ILE A 135 -37.26 24.32 -5.54
N LYS A 136 -36.65 25.45 -5.21
CA LYS A 136 -37.14 26.77 -5.54
C LYS A 136 -36.24 27.46 -6.57
N LEU A 137 -36.85 28.08 -7.56
CA LEU A 137 -36.16 28.97 -8.48
C LEU A 137 -35.78 30.27 -7.73
N VAL A 138 -34.55 30.72 -7.89
CA VAL A 138 -34.14 32.04 -7.38
C VAL A 138 -34.40 33.07 -8.46
N ASP A 139 -35.49 33.81 -8.28
CA ASP A 139 -35.78 34.98 -9.10
C ASP A 139 -34.79 36.10 -8.67
N ASN A 140 -34.12 36.76 -9.61
CA ASN A 140 -33.09 37.80 -9.41
C ASN A 140 -31.67 37.26 -9.11
N ALA A 141 -31.19 36.29 -9.87
CA ALA A 141 -29.77 36.00 -9.88
C ALA A 141 -28.98 37.21 -10.39
N GLU A 142 -28.09 37.77 -9.56
CA GLU A 142 -27.14 38.77 -10.00
C GLU A 142 -26.37 38.28 -11.24
N THR A 143 -26.36 39.11 -12.28
CA THR A 143 -25.59 38.83 -13.51
C THR A 143 -24.41 39.78 -13.60
N LYS A 144 -23.28 39.30 -14.12
CA LYS A 144 -22.16 40.16 -14.51
C LYS A 144 -22.27 40.47 -16.00
N LYS A 145 -22.47 41.73 -16.32
CA LYS A 145 -22.56 42.22 -17.70
C LYS A 145 -21.17 42.57 -18.25
N CYS A 146 -20.98 42.36 -19.53
CA CYS A 146 -19.82 42.83 -20.24
C CYS A 146 -19.94 44.37 -20.46
N PRO A 147 -18.88 45.15 -20.17
CA PRO A 147 -18.94 46.59 -20.40
C PRO A 147 -18.84 47.01 -21.88
N TYR A 148 -18.59 46.07 -22.79
CA TYR A 148 -18.35 46.32 -24.20
C TYR A 148 -19.42 45.77 -25.15
N CYS A 149 -20.31 44.86 -24.63
CA CYS A 149 -21.41 44.28 -25.41
C CYS A 149 -22.52 43.78 -24.49
N ASP A 150 -23.65 43.34 -25.09
CA ASP A 150 -24.83 42.88 -24.36
C ASP A 150 -24.66 41.49 -23.69
N TRP A 151 -23.47 40.88 -23.76
CA TRP A 151 -23.24 39.60 -23.16
C TRP A 151 -23.20 39.69 -21.63
N GLU A 152 -23.87 38.78 -20.99
CA GLU A 152 -23.89 38.67 -19.53
C GLU A 152 -23.72 37.23 -19.06
N THR A 153 -23.22 37.06 -17.84
CA THR A 153 -23.08 35.78 -17.19
C THR A 153 -23.62 35.82 -15.77
N ASN A 154 -24.30 34.77 -15.40
CA ASN A 154 -24.76 34.58 -14.04
C ASN A 154 -23.71 33.85 -13.17
N ASP A 155 -22.52 33.55 -13.68
CA ASP A 155 -21.38 33.00 -12.93
C ASP A 155 -20.64 34.14 -12.21
N ILE A 156 -21.34 34.82 -11.29
CA ILE A 156 -20.79 35.93 -10.47
C ILE A 156 -19.58 35.55 -9.65
N CYS A 157 -19.40 34.25 -9.36
CA CYS A 157 -18.21 33.71 -8.69
C CYS A 157 -17.09 33.36 -9.68
N ASN A 158 -17.31 33.50 -10.97
CA ASN A 158 -16.41 33.16 -12.08
C ASN A 158 -15.74 31.79 -11.91
N LYS A 159 -16.50 30.77 -11.52
CA LYS A 159 -15.98 29.40 -11.34
C LYS A 159 -15.66 28.73 -12.67
N SER A 160 -16.39 29.09 -13.72
CA SER A 160 -16.19 28.60 -15.08
C SER A 160 -15.08 29.33 -15.84
N GLY A 161 -14.72 30.56 -15.42
CA GLY A 161 -13.80 31.45 -16.16
C GLY A 161 -14.38 32.01 -17.45
N TRP A 162 -15.70 31.94 -17.63
CA TRP A 162 -16.35 32.37 -18.89
C TRP A 162 -16.21 33.86 -19.14
N PHE A 163 -16.24 34.72 -18.12
CA PHE A 163 -16.08 36.13 -18.27
C PHE A 163 -14.68 36.50 -18.80
N GLU A 164 -13.62 35.92 -18.22
CA GLU A 164 -12.24 36.09 -18.68
C GLU A 164 -12.07 35.63 -20.14
N GLN A 165 -12.65 34.46 -20.48
CA GLN A 165 -12.60 33.93 -21.84
C GLN A 165 -13.36 34.80 -22.83
N HIS A 166 -14.52 35.34 -22.44
CA HIS A 166 -15.32 36.25 -23.28
C HIS A 166 -14.53 37.52 -23.59
N ILE A 167 -13.96 38.19 -22.58
CA ILE A 167 -13.16 39.41 -22.78
C ILE A 167 -11.97 39.17 -23.72
N MET A 168 -11.28 38.03 -23.52
CA MET A 168 -10.11 37.68 -24.33
C MET A 168 -10.47 37.33 -25.78
N LYS A 169 -11.56 36.62 -26.01
CA LYS A 169 -11.92 36.09 -27.34
C LYS A 169 -12.73 37.09 -28.16
N GLU A 170 -13.77 37.69 -27.56
CA GLU A 170 -14.70 38.52 -28.28
C GLU A 170 -14.21 39.96 -28.38
N HIS A 171 -13.46 40.45 -27.41
CA HIS A 171 -12.93 41.81 -27.38
C HIS A 171 -11.43 41.90 -27.62
N ASN A 172 -10.78 40.77 -27.87
CA ASN A 172 -9.32 40.64 -28.10
C ASN A 172 -8.47 41.45 -27.10
N MET A 173 -8.95 41.53 -25.85
CA MET A 173 -8.34 42.33 -24.79
C MET A 173 -7.64 41.43 -23.79
N SER A 174 -6.38 41.79 -23.42
CA SER A 174 -5.68 41.04 -22.39
C SER A 174 -6.30 41.27 -21.00
N PRO A 175 -6.21 40.29 -20.07
CA PRO A 175 -6.63 40.48 -18.69
C PRO A 175 -6.01 41.69 -18.01
N LYS A 176 -4.76 42.02 -18.36
CA LYS A 176 -4.06 43.18 -17.83
C LYS A 176 -4.71 44.50 -18.29
N ASP A 177 -4.91 44.64 -19.59
CA ASP A 177 -5.47 45.88 -20.18
C ASP A 177 -6.93 46.10 -19.75
N TYR A 178 -7.69 45.01 -19.58
CA TYR A 178 -9.04 45.08 -19.01
C TYR A 178 -9.02 45.55 -17.56
N LEU A 179 -8.17 44.96 -16.70
CA LEU A 179 -8.11 45.27 -15.28
C LEU A 179 -7.47 46.62 -14.97
N GLU A 180 -6.73 47.22 -15.88
CA GLU A 180 -6.31 48.61 -15.77
C GLU A 180 -7.52 49.57 -15.83
N LYS A 181 -8.57 49.22 -16.60
CA LYS A 181 -9.80 50.01 -16.72
C LYS A 181 -10.86 49.63 -15.66
N PHE A 182 -10.90 48.35 -15.27
CA PHE A 182 -11.89 47.78 -14.36
C PHE A 182 -11.22 46.96 -13.22
N PRO A 183 -10.44 47.58 -12.32
CA PRO A 183 -9.70 46.90 -11.29
C PRO A 183 -10.57 46.12 -10.29
N GLN A 184 -11.84 46.56 -10.11
CA GLN A 184 -12.83 45.88 -9.25
C GLN A 184 -13.19 44.47 -9.75
N ASP A 185 -12.96 44.20 -11.02
CA ASP A 185 -13.31 42.92 -11.65
C ASP A 185 -12.23 41.83 -11.51
N MET A 186 -11.19 42.06 -10.73
CA MET A 186 -10.08 41.10 -10.52
C MET A 186 -10.57 39.69 -10.19
N ASN A 187 -11.67 39.54 -9.47
CA ASN A 187 -12.23 38.24 -9.11
C ASN A 187 -12.77 37.45 -10.32
N PHE A 188 -13.10 38.12 -11.41
CA PHE A 188 -13.52 37.48 -12.67
C PHE A 188 -12.36 37.03 -13.53
N PHE A 189 -11.12 37.37 -13.18
CA PHE A 189 -9.88 36.99 -13.87
C PHE A 189 -9.02 36.05 -13.00
N LYS A 190 -9.58 34.93 -12.60
CA LYS A 190 -8.94 34.01 -11.66
C LYS A 190 -7.62 33.46 -12.17
N THR A 191 -7.51 33.19 -13.47
CA THR A 191 -6.28 32.66 -14.06
C THR A 191 -5.17 33.70 -13.98
N TYR A 192 -5.48 34.95 -14.32
CA TYR A 192 -4.56 36.08 -14.23
C TYR A 192 -4.19 36.38 -12.77
N LYS A 193 -5.16 36.43 -11.86
CA LYS A 193 -4.95 36.65 -10.44
C LYS A 193 -3.99 35.58 -9.84
N LYS A 194 -4.24 34.31 -10.10
CA LYS A 194 -3.37 33.24 -9.64
C LYS A 194 -1.95 33.32 -10.22
N LYS A 195 -1.83 33.72 -11.48
CA LYS A 195 -0.52 33.93 -12.12
C LYS A 195 0.24 35.06 -11.43
N LYS A 196 -0.40 36.22 -11.20
CA LYS A 196 0.19 37.39 -10.51
C LYS A 196 0.58 37.06 -9.08
N GLU A 197 -0.28 36.42 -8.32
CA GLU A 197 0.02 35.95 -6.94
C GLU A 197 1.19 34.95 -6.91
N ARG A 198 1.31 34.10 -7.93
CA ARG A 198 2.44 33.19 -8.07
C ARG A 198 3.74 33.92 -8.38
N GLU A 199 3.72 34.88 -9.30
CA GLU A 199 4.87 35.68 -9.66
C GLU A 199 5.37 36.50 -8.46
N GLU A 200 4.50 37.05 -7.64
CA GLU A 200 4.86 37.77 -6.42
C GLU A 200 5.46 36.84 -5.36
N ARG A 201 4.86 35.67 -5.12
CA ARG A 201 5.43 34.67 -4.18
C ARG A 201 6.84 34.25 -4.60
N LEU A 202 7.10 34.05 -5.89
CA LEU A 202 8.39 33.65 -6.40
C LEU A 202 9.49 34.75 -6.31
N LYS A 203 9.18 35.92 -5.71
CA LYS A 203 10.18 36.93 -5.35
C LYS A 203 10.81 36.68 -3.98
N CYS A 204 10.14 35.96 -3.08
CA CYS A 204 10.64 35.62 -1.75
C CYS A 204 11.46 34.33 -1.81
N GLU A 205 12.69 34.33 -1.25
CA GLU A 205 13.60 33.17 -1.31
C GLU A 205 13.04 31.91 -0.66
N ASP A 206 12.23 32.04 0.39
CA ASP A 206 11.60 30.91 1.07
C ASP A 206 10.44 30.30 0.27
N GLU A 207 9.94 30.98 -0.76
CA GLU A 207 8.76 30.58 -1.55
C GLU A 207 9.12 29.85 -2.85
N TYR A 208 10.40 29.73 -3.20
CA TYR A 208 10.80 29.04 -4.41
C TYR A 208 12.03 28.15 -4.26
N VAL A 209 12.14 27.21 -5.19
CA VAL A 209 13.35 26.47 -5.51
C VAL A 209 13.74 26.76 -6.96
N ILE A 210 15.03 26.74 -7.25
CA ILE A 210 15.54 26.94 -8.61
C ILE A 210 15.79 25.57 -9.22
N CYS A 211 15.26 25.34 -10.42
CA CYS A 211 15.62 24.16 -11.19
C CYS A 211 17.05 24.35 -11.75
N PRO A 212 18.03 23.50 -11.39
CA PRO A 212 19.41 23.67 -11.82
C PRO A 212 19.60 23.46 -13.34
N LEU A 213 18.61 22.88 -14.02
CA LEU A 213 18.69 22.59 -15.46
C LEU A 213 18.16 23.73 -16.34
N CYS A 214 17.16 24.49 -15.88
CA CYS A 214 16.58 25.59 -16.66
C CYS A 214 16.64 26.95 -15.95
N ASN A 215 17.19 27.01 -14.76
CA ASN A 215 17.34 28.20 -13.92
C ASN A 215 16.02 28.94 -13.62
N LYS A 216 14.86 28.26 -13.75
CA LYS A 216 13.54 28.80 -13.45
C LYS A 216 13.14 28.54 -12.01
N ARG A 217 12.38 29.48 -11.43
CA ARG A 217 11.86 29.41 -10.06
C ARG A 217 10.54 28.66 -10.02
N PHE A 218 10.40 27.77 -9.03
CA PHE A 218 9.20 27.00 -8.78
C PHE A 218 8.95 26.90 -7.28
N ASN A 219 7.71 26.90 -6.87
CA ASN A 219 7.36 26.52 -5.49
C ASN A 219 7.71 25.05 -5.22
N LYS A 220 7.56 24.19 -6.25
CA LYS A 220 7.90 22.76 -6.22
C LYS A 220 8.27 22.29 -7.62
N LEU A 221 9.37 21.55 -7.75
CA LEU A 221 9.72 20.82 -8.97
C LEU A 221 8.78 19.60 -9.10
N THR A 222 8.09 19.49 -10.22
CA THR A 222 7.11 18.43 -10.47
C THR A 222 7.62 17.41 -11.49
N GLU A 223 7.10 16.21 -11.45
CA GLU A 223 7.35 15.17 -12.46
C GLU A 223 7.09 15.71 -13.88
N ALA A 224 5.97 16.43 -14.06
CA ALA A 224 5.60 17.00 -15.35
C ALA A 224 6.62 18.05 -15.87
N HIS A 225 7.20 18.86 -14.98
CA HIS A 225 8.26 19.80 -15.35
C HIS A 225 9.52 19.06 -15.79
N MET A 226 9.93 18.07 -15.01
CA MET A 226 11.15 17.32 -15.26
C MET A 226 11.06 16.51 -16.57
N LEU A 227 9.94 15.79 -16.78
CA LEU A 227 9.74 14.99 -17.99
C LEU A 227 9.59 15.85 -19.25
N LYS A 228 8.76 16.91 -19.20
CA LYS A 228 8.43 17.71 -20.41
C LYS A 228 9.59 18.59 -20.87
N LEU A 229 10.38 19.15 -19.96
CA LEU A 229 11.43 20.11 -20.29
C LEU A 229 12.84 19.51 -20.25
N HIS A 230 13.05 18.42 -19.50
CA HIS A 230 14.39 17.88 -19.29
C HIS A 230 14.50 16.40 -19.64
N GLY A 231 13.39 15.74 -20.00
CA GLY A 231 13.40 14.31 -20.36
C GLY A 231 13.76 13.37 -19.19
N LEU A 232 13.78 13.88 -17.94
CA LEU A 232 14.17 13.14 -16.75
C LEU A 232 12.96 12.88 -15.86
N SER A 233 12.87 11.70 -15.25
CA SER A 233 11.95 11.51 -14.14
C SER A 233 12.45 12.29 -12.91
N LEU A 234 11.55 12.62 -11.98
CA LEU A 234 11.93 13.28 -10.73
C LEU A 234 12.89 12.41 -9.89
N GLN A 235 12.80 11.09 -10.05
CA GLN A 235 13.72 10.14 -9.41
C GLN A 235 15.12 10.23 -10.01
N GLN A 236 15.23 10.18 -11.34
CA GLN A 236 16.52 10.36 -12.05
C GLN A 236 17.16 11.73 -11.74
N PHE A 237 16.32 12.76 -11.63
CA PHE A 237 16.77 14.08 -11.20
C PHE A 237 17.38 14.05 -9.79
N ARG A 238 16.73 13.40 -8.81
CA ARG A 238 17.26 13.28 -7.44
C ARG A 238 18.55 12.49 -7.36
N GLU A 239 18.69 11.45 -8.19
CA GLU A 239 19.93 10.66 -8.27
C GLU A 239 21.08 11.49 -8.84
N LYS A 240 20.80 12.31 -9.85
CA LYS A 240 21.79 13.16 -10.51
C LYS A 240 22.15 14.43 -9.71
N TYR A 241 21.16 14.99 -9.00
CA TYR A 241 21.28 16.23 -8.22
C TYR A 241 20.81 16.02 -6.77
N PRO A 242 21.53 15.20 -5.97
CA PRO A 242 21.08 14.80 -4.63
C PRO A 242 20.98 15.96 -3.63
N GLN A 243 21.73 17.05 -3.86
CA GLN A 243 21.74 18.26 -3.02
C GLN A 243 20.66 19.28 -3.41
N SER A 244 19.97 19.08 -4.53
CA SER A 244 18.97 20.04 -4.99
C SER A 244 17.66 19.89 -4.24
N GLU A 245 17.21 20.99 -3.64
CA GLU A 245 15.88 21.07 -3.06
C GLU A 245 14.82 20.97 -4.17
N ILE A 246 13.77 20.19 -3.95
CA ILE A 246 12.66 20.02 -4.90
C ILE A 246 11.39 20.76 -4.48
N MET A 247 11.40 21.36 -3.30
CA MET A 247 10.25 22.08 -2.73
C MET A 247 10.78 23.27 -1.94
N SER A 248 10.12 24.42 -2.07
CA SER A 248 10.43 25.63 -1.31
C SER A 248 10.31 25.40 0.19
N ARG A 249 11.02 26.19 0.99
CA ARG A 249 10.98 26.10 2.46
C ARG A 249 9.58 26.33 2.99
N SER A 250 8.86 27.31 2.45
CA SER A 250 7.48 27.61 2.78
C SER A 250 6.55 26.45 2.45
N ALA A 251 6.65 25.85 1.25
CA ALA A 251 5.85 24.70 0.87
C ALA A 251 6.16 23.46 1.72
N ASN A 252 7.42 23.25 2.06
CA ASN A 252 7.83 22.16 2.94
C ASN A 252 7.28 22.36 4.36
N LYS A 253 7.35 23.59 4.89
CA LYS A 253 6.77 23.94 6.19
C LYS A 253 5.26 23.72 6.20
N GLN A 254 4.53 24.17 5.19
CA GLN A 254 3.07 23.95 5.09
C GLN A 254 2.71 22.47 5.08
N VAL A 255 3.49 21.63 4.39
CA VAL A 255 3.30 20.17 4.39
C VAL A 255 3.56 19.61 5.78
N MET A 256 4.63 20.06 6.46
CA MET A 256 4.97 19.62 7.82
C MET A 256 3.92 20.07 8.84
N ASP A 257 3.46 21.30 8.76
CA ASP A 257 2.40 21.84 9.62
C ASP A 257 1.07 21.11 9.42
N ALA A 258 0.70 20.83 8.18
CA ALA A 258 -0.50 20.07 7.87
C ALA A 258 -0.41 18.61 8.34
N ILE A 259 0.78 18.01 8.32
CA ILE A 259 1.04 16.68 8.91
C ILE A 259 0.92 16.73 10.43
N SER A 260 1.51 17.74 11.08
CA SER A 260 1.49 17.88 12.55
C SER A 260 0.10 18.15 13.11
N LEU A 261 -0.73 18.87 12.36
CA LEU A 261 -2.12 19.18 12.73
C LEU A 261 -3.11 18.06 12.37
N GLY A 262 -2.65 16.95 11.79
CA GLY A 262 -3.54 15.87 11.32
C GLY A 262 -4.47 16.27 10.16
N ASN A 263 -4.29 17.48 9.59
CA ASN A 263 -5.14 18.06 8.54
C ASN A 263 -4.80 17.57 7.12
N LEU A 264 -3.74 16.82 6.93
CA LEU A 264 -3.52 16.02 5.72
C LEU A 264 -4.20 14.66 5.86
N THR A 265 -5.43 14.63 6.26
CA THR A 265 -6.33 13.60 5.78
C THR A 265 -6.59 13.91 4.30
N VAL A 266 -5.71 13.46 3.45
CA VAL A 266 -6.11 13.13 2.10
C VAL A 266 -7.27 12.16 2.30
N SER A 267 -8.47 12.59 1.99
CA SER A 267 -9.69 11.80 2.00
C SER A 267 -9.68 10.78 0.85
N LYS A 268 -8.73 9.87 0.88
CA LYS A 268 -8.89 8.52 0.39
C LYS A 268 -9.15 7.72 1.64
N GLU A 269 -10.36 7.19 1.74
CA GLU A 269 -10.61 6.08 2.63
C GLU A 269 -9.40 5.16 2.48
N ARG A 270 -8.66 5.00 3.58
CA ARG A 270 -7.48 4.15 3.59
C ARG A 270 -7.98 2.75 3.24
N PHE A 271 -7.55 2.23 2.10
CA PHE A 271 -7.84 0.84 1.76
C PHE A 271 -7.07 -0.04 2.74
N VAL A 272 -7.76 -0.53 3.74
CA VAL A 272 -7.22 -1.50 4.70
C VAL A 272 -7.45 -2.89 4.13
N SER A 273 -6.40 -3.63 3.89
CA SER A 273 -6.49 -5.01 3.39
C SER A 273 -7.20 -5.92 4.40
N VAL A 274 -7.73 -7.06 3.94
CA VAL A 274 -8.32 -8.06 4.85
C VAL A 274 -7.31 -8.51 5.90
N TYR A 275 -6.08 -8.77 5.48
CA TYR A 275 -5.01 -9.23 6.38
C TYR A 275 -4.54 -8.17 7.38
N GLU A 276 -4.55 -6.90 6.97
CA GLU A 276 -4.27 -5.81 7.89
C GLU A 276 -5.37 -5.68 8.95
N ARG A 277 -6.65 -5.85 8.57
CA ARG A 277 -7.78 -5.91 9.54
C ARG A 277 -7.64 -7.07 10.51
N GLU A 278 -7.18 -8.23 10.06
CA GLU A 278 -6.90 -9.37 10.92
C GLU A 278 -5.78 -9.07 11.93
N LEU A 279 -4.71 -8.37 11.50
CA LEU A 279 -3.66 -7.90 12.41
C LEU A 279 -4.19 -6.87 13.42
N GLN A 280 -5.07 -5.96 12.98
CA GLN A 280 -5.74 -5.01 13.86
C GLN A 280 -6.62 -5.73 14.90
N SER A 281 -7.40 -6.73 14.46
CA SER A 281 -8.21 -7.56 15.37
C SER A 281 -7.33 -8.29 16.38
N PHE A 282 -6.24 -8.91 15.93
CA PHE A 282 -5.26 -9.56 16.82
C PHE A 282 -4.69 -8.59 17.87
N LEU A 283 -4.34 -7.36 17.48
CA LEU A 283 -3.83 -6.36 18.42
C LEU A 283 -4.91 -5.93 19.42
N ASN A 284 -6.15 -5.71 18.95
CA ASN A 284 -7.29 -5.34 19.80
C ASN A 284 -7.65 -6.45 20.80
N GLU A 285 -7.68 -7.72 20.38
CA GLU A 285 -7.93 -8.89 21.23
C GLU A 285 -6.89 -9.04 22.34
N ASN A 286 -5.68 -8.53 22.12
CA ASN A 286 -4.61 -8.50 23.12
C ASN A 286 -4.47 -7.15 23.82
N GLU A 287 -5.45 -6.25 23.70
CA GLU A 287 -5.47 -4.93 24.33
C GLU A 287 -4.28 -4.02 23.98
N ILE A 288 -3.71 -4.20 22.77
CA ILE A 288 -2.59 -3.43 22.27
C ILE A 288 -3.09 -2.22 21.49
N LYS A 289 -2.80 -1.02 21.99
CA LYS A 289 -3.10 0.23 21.30
C LYS A 289 -2.14 0.43 20.13
N PHE A 290 -2.70 0.72 18.97
CA PHE A 290 -1.97 1.02 17.73
C PHE A 290 -2.64 2.18 16.99
N SER A 291 -1.92 2.79 16.07
CA SER A 291 -2.46 3.79 15.14
C SER A 291 -1.66 3.78 13.84
N PRO A 292 -2.27 4.11 12.70
CA PRO A 292 -1.50 4.43 11.50
C PRO A 292 -0.69 5.71 11.75
N ASN A 293 0.54 5.76 11.25
CA ASN A 293 1.40 6.92 11.46
C ASN A 293 2.08 7.37 10.17
N ARG A 294 2.02 8.67 9.88
CA ARG A 294 2.67 9.30 8.73
C ARG A 294 3.72 10.34 9.14
N GLN A 295 3.89 10.59 10.42
CA GLN A 295 4.79 11.62 10.95
C GLN A 295 6.23 11.13 10.99
N ILE A 296 6.45 9.88 11.43
CA ILE A 296 7.78 9.29 11.54
C ILE A 296 8.48 9.23 10.18
N LEU A 297 7.75 8.84 9.12
CA LEU A 297 8.31 8.61 7.78
C LEU A 297 8.13 9.76 6.80
N ILE A 298 7.63 10.91 7.24
CA ILE A 298 7.39 12.12 6.44
C ILE A 298 6.78 11.78 5.07
N GLY A 299 5.45 11.70 5.02
CA GLY A 299 4.69 11.43 3.79
C GLY A 299 4.60 9.95 3.37
N LYS A 300 5.19 9.03 4.11
CA LYS A 300 4.95 7.58 4.00
C LYS A 300 4.26 7.10 5.26
N GLU A 301 3.38 6.12 5.10
CA GLU A 301 2.60 5.57 6.21
C GLU A 301 3.33 4.38 6.85
N ILE A 302 3.23 4.27 8.17
CA ILE A 302 3.40 3.03 8.93
C ILE A 302 1.99 2.51 9.18
N ASP A 303 1.70 1.29 8.76
CA ASP A 303 0.34 0.73 8.84
C ASP A 303 -0.17 0.66 10.29
N LEU A 304 0.63 0.09 11.18
CA LEU A 304 0.30 -0.10 12.58
C LEU A 304 1.49 0.31 13.45
N LEU A 305 1.46 1.52 14.01
CA LEU A 305 2.47 1.98 14.97
C LEU A 305 2.03 1.61 16.39
N ILE A 306 2.91 0.99 17.15
CA ILE A 306 2.69 0.58 18.54
C ILE A 306 3.63 1.38 19.45
N GLU A 307 3.19 2.56 19.82
CA GLU A 307 3.99 3.55 20.60
C GLU A 307 4.59 2.99 21.88
N LYS A 308 3.81 2.20 22.63
CA LYS A 308 4.23 1.62 23.91
C LYS A 308 5.49 0.76 23.78
N TYR A 309 5.63 0.06 22.65
CA TYR A 309 6.73 -0.87 22.41
C TYR A 309 7.77 -0.32 21.43
N LYS A 310 7.60 0.92 20.97
CA LYS A 310 8.51 1.60 20.06
C LYS A 310 8.80 0.84 18.77
N PHE A 311 7.79 0.24 18.17
CA PHE A 311 7.92 -0.34 16.84
C PHE A 311 6.62 -0.23 16.03
N GLY A 312 6.77 -0.32 14.71
CA GLY A 312 5.67 -0.38 13.74
C GLY A 312 5.63 -1.73 13.03
N ILE A 313 4.47 -2.04 12.47
CA ILE A 313 4.23 -3.19 11.60
C ILE A 313 3.78 -2.65 10.24
N GLU A 314 4.40 -3.15 9.17
CA GLU A 314 4.02 -2.97 7.77
C GLU A 314 3.51 -4.29 7.22
N PHE A 315 2.34 -4.26 6.57
CA PHE A 315 1.84 -5.41 5.84
C PHE A 315 2.13 -5.23 4.34
N ASP A 316 3.10 -5.98 3.86
CA ASP A 316 3.61 -5.86 2.50
C ASP A 316 2.87 -6.81 1.54
N GLY A 317 1.74 -6.35 0.96
CA GLY A 317 1.00 -7.09 -0.07
C GLY A 317 1.83 -7.30 -1.32
N LEU A 318 2.04 -8.56 -1.75
CA LEU A 318 3.05 -8.92 -2.74
C LEU A 318 2.92 -8.14 -4.05
N LYS A 319 1.72 -8.04 -4.61
CA LYS A 319 1.47 -7.34 -5.87
C LYS A 319 1.93 -5.89 -5.86
N PHE A 320 1.65 -5.19 -4.74
CA PHE A 320 1.92 -3.75 -4.61
C PHE A 320 3.35 -3.44 -4.14
N HIS A 321 4.10 -4.48 -3.74
CA HIS A 321 5.47 -4.36 -3.26
C HIS A 321 6.51 -4.86 -4.26
N THR A 322 6.11 -5.11 -5.52
CA THR A 322 7.00 -5.45 -6.63
C THR A 322 7.75 -4.24 -7.17
N GLU A 323 8.86 -4.49 -7.84
CA GLU A 323 9.74 -3.44 -8.37
C GLU A 323 9.13 -2.70 -9.56
N PHE A 324 8.61 -3.42 -10.56
CA PHE A 324 8.07 -2.79 -11.78
C PHE A 324 6.62 -2.36 -11.60
N PHE A 325 5.73 -3.29 -11.24
CA PHE A 325 4.31 -2.98 -11.08
C PHE A 325 4.05 -2.11 -9.85
N GLY A 326 4.59 -2.48 -8.69
CA GLY A 326 4.41 -1.76 -7.42
C GLY A 326 5.29 -0.51 -7.32
N LYS A 327 6.26 -0.31 -8.23
CA LYS A 327 7.23 0.79 -8.23
C LYS A 327 8.04 0.88 -6.94
N LYS A 328 8.40 -0.28 -6.36
CA LYS A 328 9.18 -0.38 -5.13
C LYS A 328 10.62 -0.76 -5.45
N ASN A 329 11.50 0.22 -5.50
CA ASN A 329 12.92 -0.02 -5.78
C ASN A 329 13.60 -0.90 -4.71
N HIS A 330 14.82 -1.34 -5.00
CA HIS A 330 15.59 -2.25 -4.16
C HIS A 330 15.81 -1.78 -2.71
N ASN A 331 15.72 -0.48 -2.44
CA ASN A 331 15.89 0.07 -1.09
C ASN A 331 14.57 0.46 -0.41
N TYR A 332 13.42 0.19 -1.01
CA TYR A 332 12.14 0.69 -0.51
C TYR A 332 11.88 0.28 0.96
N HIS A 333 11.89 -1.02 1.25
CA HIS A 333 11.62 -1.53 2.60
C HIS A 333 12.74 -1.16 3.56
N LEU A 334 14.00 -1.33 3.14
CA LEU A 334 15.16 -0.94 3.95
C LEU A 334 15.12 0.55 4.32
N SER A 335 14.80 1.44 3.38
CA SER A 335 14.75 2.88 3.66
C SER A 335 13.69 3.26 4.69
N LYS A 336 12.54 2.55 4.69
CA LYS A 336 11.51 2.73 5.72
C LYS A 336 12.03 2.28 7.09
N THR A 337 12.64 1.09 7.15
CA THR A 337 13.24 0.55 8.39
C THR A 337 14.29 1.50 8.96
N LEU A 338 15.22 1.98 8.13
CA LEU A 338 16.30 2.89 8.59
C LEU A 338 15.75 4.19 9.15
N LYS A 339 14.79 4.81 8.46
CA LYS A 339 14.16 6.05 8.92
C LYS A 339 13.38 5.88 10.23
N CYS A 340 12.73 4.73 10.43
CA CYS A 340 12.12 4.40 11.71
C CYS A 340 13.18 4.27 12.81
N ASN A 341 14.28 3.57 12.53
CA ASN A 341 15.38 3.39 13.48
C ASN A 341 16.03 4.72 13.89
N GLU A 342 16.22 5.65 12.94
CA GLU A 342 16.73 7.02 13.21
C GLU A 342 15.83 7.80 14.18
N LYS A 343 14.53 7.45 14.23
CA LYS A 343 13.55 8.04 15.15
C LYS A 343 13.33 7.22 16.43
N GLY A 344 14.14 6.18 16.64
CA GLY A 344 14.04 5.31 17.82
C GLY A 344 12.92 4.27 17.76
N TYR A 345 12.38 3.98 16.57
CA TYR A 345 11.37 2.95 16.36
C TYR A 345 11.92 1.79 15.54
N GLY A 346 11.61 0.57 15.95
CA GLY A 346 11.77 -0.60 15.09
C GLY A 346 10.68 -0.64 13.99
N LEU A 347 10.91 -1.41 12.92
CA LEU A 347 9.89 -1.66 11.90
C LEU A 347 9.92 -3.13 11.47
N ILE A 348 8.79 -3.80 11.62
CA ILE A 348 8.58 -5.18 11.19
C ILE A 348 7.87 -5.16 9.83
N HIS A 349 8.43 -5.87 8.85
CA HIS A 349 7.81 -6.08 7.53
C HIS A 349 7.25 -7.50 7.46
N ILE A 350 5.94 -7.62 7.31
CA ILE A 350 5.23 -8.88 7.14
C ILE A 350 4.78 -9.00 5.68
N PHE A 351 5.41 -9.87 4.92
CA PHE A 351 4.99 -10.14 3.56
C PHE A 351 3.76 -11.05 3.52
N GLU A 352 2.88 -10.79 2.56
CA GLU A 352 1.59 -11.49 2.39
C GLU A 352 1.74 -13.02 2.32
N ASP A 353 2.76 -13.56 1.63
CA ASP A 353 3.00 -14.99 1.53
C ASP A 353 3.39 -15.64 2.87
N GLU A 354 4.20 -14.94 3.68
CA GLU A 354 4.57 -15.39 5.02
C GLU A 354 3.35 -15.39 5.94
N TYR A 355 2.52 -14.35 5.84
CA TYR A 355 1.31 -14.26 6.65
C TYR A 355 0.29 -15.35 6.30
N VAL A 356 0.02 -15.55 5.01
CA VAL A 356 -0.97 -16.53 4.57
C VAL A 356 -0.54 -17.97 4.89
N LYS A 357 0.76 -18.28 4.70
CA LYS A 357 1.28 -19.65 4.90
C LYS A 357 1.61 -19.95 6.35
N HIS A 358 1.95 -18.95 7.16
CA HIS A 358 2.50 -19.12 8.51
C HIS A 358 1.91 -18.15 9.53
N LYS A 359 0.60 -17.88 9.43
CA LYS A 359 -0.12 -16.91 10.27
C LYS A 359 0.14 -17.11 11.76
N ASP A 360 0.06 -18.34 12.24
CA ASP A 360 0.27 -18.65 13.65
C ASP A 360 1.69 -18.30 14.11
N ILE A 361 2.70 -18.58 13.28
CA ILE A 361 4.10 -18.24 13.59
C ILE A 361 4.28 -16.72 13.60
N VAL A 362 3.65 -16.00 12.67
CA VAL A 362 3.67 -14.52 12.65
C VAL A 362 3.07 -13.97 13.95
N TYR A 363 1.90 -14.44 14.36
CA TYR A 363 1.26 -14.01 15.60
C TYR A 363 2.12 -14.33 16.83
N GLU A 364 2.73 -15.49 16.89
CA GLU A 364 3.60 -15.86 18.02
C GLU A 364 4.88 -15.01 18.08
N LYS A 365 5.45 -14.63 16.93
CA LYS A 365 6.56 -13.67 16.88
C LYS A 365 6.11 -12.27 17.34
N LEU A 366 4.93 -11.83 16.94
CA LEU A 366 4.37 -10.56 17.40
C LEU A 366 4.09 -10.59 18.90
N LYS A 367 3.51 -11.68 19.45
CA LYS A 367 3.33 -11.86 20.89
C LYS A 367 4.65 -11.76 21.66
N HIS A 368 5.73 -12.31 21.09
CA HIS A 368 7.06 -12.18 21.70
C HIS A 368 7.51 -10.71 21.78
N PHE A 369 7.40 -9.93 20.71
CA PHE A 369 7.75 -8.50 20.70
C PHE A 369 6.83 -7.65 21.59
N LEU A 370 5.58 -8.05 21.72
CA LEU A 370 4.57 -7.40 22.57
C LEU A 370 4.60 -7.86 24.03
N HIS A 371 5.52 -8.77 24.37
CA HIS A 371 5.64 -9.37 25.70
C HIS A 371 4.36 -10.07 26.19
N ILE A 372 3.54 -10.58 25.27
CA ILE A 372 2.32 -11.34 25.59
C ILE A 372 2.71 -12.77 25.95
N THR A 373 2.45 -13.14 27.20
CA THR A 373 2.88 -14.43 27.78
C THR A 373 1.73 -15.29 28.28
N ASN A 374 0.51 -14.83 28.12
CA ASN A 374 -0.69 -15.52 28.59
C ASN A 374 -0.81 -16.92 27.98
N GLY A 375 -1.17 -17.91 28.80
CA GLY A 375 -1.30 -19.30 28.39
C GLY A 375 0.02 -20.06 28.14
N LYS A 376 1.19 -19.44 28.35
CA LYS A 376 2.49 -20.07 28.11
C LYS A 376 3.11 -20.62 29.39
N THR A 377 3.66 -21.84 29.30
CA THR A 377 4.40 -22.44 30.40
C THR A 377 5.82 -21.87 30.48
N ARG A 378 6.19 -21.30 31.61
CA ARG A 378 7.56 -20.80 31.85
C ARG A 378 8.49 -21.93 32.32
N VAL A 379 9.59 -22.11 31.62
CA VAL A 379 10.60 -23.14 31.91
C VAL A 379 11.98 -22.50 31.90
N HIS A 380 12.83 -22.88 32.85
CA HIS A 380 14.25 -22.52 32.79
C HIS A 380 15.00 -23.49 31.88
N GLY A 381 15.82 -23.01 30.97
CA GLY A 381 16.62 -23.81 30.04
C GLY A 381 17.52 -24.87 30.76
N ARG A 382 17.93 -24.57 32.01
CA ARG A 382 18.67 -25.55 32.85
C ARG A 382 17.90 -26.85 33.09
N LYS A 383 16.57 -26.84 33.10
CA LYS A 383 15.72 -28.03 33.25
C LYS A 383 15.57 -28.84 31.96
N CYS A 384 15.96 -28.28 30.81
CA CYS A 384 15.89 -29.01 29.56
C CYS A 384 17.11 -29.92 29.39
N ILE A 385 16.90 -31.13 28.88
CA ILE A 385 17.97 -32.06 28.47
C ILE A 385 18.27 -31.78 26.99
N ILE A 386 19.55 -31.63 26.63
CA ILE A 386 19.98 -31.46 25.25
C ILE A 386 20.40 -32.80 24.67
N ARG A 387 19.88 -33.14 23.50
CA ARG A 387 20.25 -34.34 22.74
C ARG A 387 20.46 -33.97 21.27
N GLN A 388 21.37 -34.67 20.60
CA GLN A 388 21.40 -34.66 19.15
C GLN A 388 20.16 -35.40 18.63
N ILE A 389 19.54 -34.87 17.58
CA ILE A 389 18.30 -35.42 17.02
C ILE A 389 18.48 -35.74 15.53
N TYR A 390 17.60 -36.57 15.00
CA TYR A 390 17.58 -36.92 13.60
C TYR A 390 17.01 -35.79 12.74
N LYS A 391 17.40 -35.78 11.45
CA LYS A 391 16.96 -34.81 10.47
C LYS A 391 15.43 -34.66 10.42
N HIS A 392 14.69 -35.77 10.37
CA HIS A 392 13.22 -35.74 10.26
C HIS A 392 12.55 -35.09 11.47
N GLN A 393 13.09 -35.29 12.68
CA GLN A 393 12.59 -34.66 13.92
C GLN A 393 12.81 -33.14 13.89
N ALA A 394 13.98 -32.70 13.40
CA ALA A 394 14.27 -31.28 13.22
C ALA A 394 13.41 -30.65 12.13
N GLU A 395 13.16 -31.37 11.04
CA GLU A 395 12.33 -30.93 9.93
C GLU A 395 10.89 -30.70 10.37
N GLU A 396 10.29 -31.66 11.06
CA GLU A 396 8.93 -31.51 11.61
C GLU A 396 8.83 -30.31 12.55
N PHE A 397 9.77 -30.18 13.49
CA PHE A 397 9.77 -29.09 14.46
C PHE A 397 9.99 -27.73 13.82
N LEU A 398 10.97 -27.59 12.93
CA LEU A 398 11.31 -26.31 12.30
C LEU A 398 10.22 -25.85 11.31
N ASN A 399 9.59 -26.77 10.60
CA ASN A 399 8.45 -26.41 9.74
C ASN A 399 7.25 -25.93 10.54
N LYS A 400 7.07 -26.39 11.76
CA LYS A 400 6.00 -25.98 12.66
C LYS A 400 6.27 -24.66 13.39
N PHE A 401 7.52 -24.39 13.76
CA PHE A 401 7.85 -23.31 14.69
C PHE A 401 8.79 -22.22 14.14
N HIS A 402 9.37 -22.41 12.95
CA HIS A 402 10.26 -21.42 12.35
C HIS A 402 9.67 -20.80 11.08
N ILE A 403 9.61 -19.46 11.00
CA ILE A 403 8.96 -18.74 9.88
C ILE A 403 9.53 -19.07 8.49
N GLN A 404 10.81 -19.42 8.40
CA GLN A 404 11.45 -19.84 7.16
C GLN A 404 11.49 -21.39 7.01
N GLY A 405 10.86 -22.11 7.91
CA GLY A 405 10.84 -23.56 7.91
C GLY A 405 12.22 -24.22 8.06
N PHE A 406 12.27 -25.49 7.70
CA PHE A 406 13.47 -26.33 7.74
C PHE A 406 14.46 -25.97 6.62
N ILE A 407 15.74 -26.15 6.93
CA ILE A 407 16.83 -26.18 5.96
C ILE A 407 17.80 -27.31 6.29
N GLY A 408 18.27 -28.04 5.27
CA GLY A 408 19.25 -29.10 5.45
C GLY A 408 20.53 -28.59 6.11
N SER A 409 20.89 -29.18 7.22
CA SER A 409 22.05 -28.85 8.05
C SER A 409 22.86 -30.11 8.34
N THR A 410 24.08 -29.94 8.87
CA THR A 410 24.96 -31.08 9.19
C THR A 410 24.54 -31.74 10.49
N VAL A 411 24.17 -30.95 11.50
CA VAL A 411 23.77 -31.43 12.81
C VAL A 411 22.59 -30.67 13.37
N TYR A 412 21.81 -31.36 14.18
CA TYR A 412 20.60 -30.88 14.82
C TYR A 412 20.59 -31.22 16.30
N PHE A 413 20.26 -30.27 17.14
CA PHE A 413 20.13 -30.45 18.58
C PHE A 413 18.74 -30.06 19.04
N GLY A 414 18.09 -30.96 19.79
CA GLY A 414 16.82 -30.73 20.45
C GLY A 414 17.02 -30.47 21.94
N ALA A 415 16.25 -29.58 22.49
CA ALA A 415 16.06 -29.39 23.92
C ALA A 415 14.75 -30.04 24.35
N PHE A 416 14.80 -30.90 25.36
CA PHE A 416 13.65 -31.65 25.86
C PHE A 416 13.30 -31.23 27.27
N TYR A 417 12.03 -31.03 27.53
CA TYR A 417 11.45 -30.80 28.84
C TYR A 417 10.28 -31.75 29.05
N ASN A 418 10.35 -32.58 30.10
CA ASN A 418 9.41 -33.68 30.34
C ASN A 418 9.20 -34.53 29.07
N GLU A 419 10.30 -35.03 28.51
CA GLU A 419 10.39 -35.83 27.27
C GLU A 419 9.79 -35.17 26.01
N LYS A 420 9.21 -33.99 26.10
CA LYS A 420 8.73 -33.20 24.94
C LYS A 420 9.85 -32.32 24.39
N MET A 421 10.06 -32.35 23.08
CA MET A 421 10.98 -31.46 22.39
C MET A 421 10.40 -30.04 22.36
N VAL A 422 11.10 -29.07 22.97
CA VAL A 422 10.62 -27.70 23.17
C VAL A 422 11.48 -26.65 22.47
N ALA A 423 12.65 -27.02 21.98
CA ALA A 423 13.47 -26.12 21.14
C ALA A 423 14.39 -26.97 20.24
N VAL A 424 14.72 -26.42 19.07
CA VAL A 424 15.67 -27.00 18.11
C VAL A 424 16.66 -25.94 17.66
N MET A 425 17.94 -26.31 17.56
CA MET A 425 18.99 -25.51 16.96
C MET A 425 19.80 -26.37 16.00
N SER A 426 20.08 -25.86 14.81
CA SER A 426 20.78 -26.61 13.75
C SER A 426 22.00 -25.86 13.23
N PHE A 427 23.01 -26.64 12.85
CA PHE A 427 24.28 -26.14 12.37
C PHE A 427 24.70 -26.84 11.09
N LYS A 428 25.28 -26.07 10.18
CA LYS A 428 25.84 -26.56 8.94
C LYS A 428 27.34 -26.29 8.91
N ASN A 429 28.13 -27.34 8.60
CA ASN A 429 29.54 -27.17 8.39
C ASN A 429 29.78 -26.39 7.08
N GLY A 430 30.56 -25.32 7.16
CA GLY A 430 30.95 -24.54 5.99
C GLY A 430 31.81 -25.34 5.03
N ASN A 431 31.70 -25.10 3.73
CA ASN A 431 32.60 -25.65 2.73
C ASN A 431 34.05 -25.20 3.02
N ILE A 432 35.03 -25.98 2.56
CA ILE A 432 36.49 -25.86 2.77
C ILE A 432 37.05 -24.40 2.62
N LYS A 433 36.35 -23.51 1.86
CA LYS A 433 36.71 -22.09 1.72
C LYS A 433 36.28 -21.18 2.88
N ASN A 434 35.31 -21.60 3.68
CA ASN A 434 34.82 -20.85 4.85
C ASN A 434 34.97 -21.72 6.08
N SER A 435 36.07 -21.61 6.76
CA SER A 435 36.49 -22.41 7.94
C SER A 435 35.61 -22.24 9.20
N GLY A 436 34.30 -21.96 9.03
CA GLY A 436 33.35 -21.75 10.11
C GLY A 436 32.06 -22.53 9.94
N TRP A 437 31.39 -22.76 11.05
CA TRP A 437 30.06 -23.35 11.08
C TRP A 437 28.98 -22.28 10.97
N GLU A 438 27.90 -22.60 10.27
CA GLU A 438 26.71 -21.73 10.19
C GLU A 438 25.66 -22.22 11.19
N LEU A 439 25.21 -21.36 12.11
CA LEU A 439 23.97 -21.56 12.84
C LEU A 439 22.82 -21.24 11.89
N THR A 440 22.17 -22.28 11.37
CA THR A 440 21.20 -22.15 10.27
C THR A 440 19.79 -21.83 10.75
N ARG A 441 19.33 -22.50 11.84
CA ARG A 441 18.00 -22.30 12.42
C ARG A 441 18.02 -22.42 13.94
N PHE A 442 17.16 -21.63 14.56
CA PHE A 442 16.79 -21.78 15.97
C PHE A 442 15.30 -21.47 16.13
N ALA A 443 14.56 -22.40 16.73
CA ALA A 443 13.15 -22.22 17.06
C ALA A 443 12.83 -22.83 18.42
N THR A 444 11.79 -22.30 19.05
CA THR A 444 11.20 -22.81 20.29
C THR A 444 9.72 -23.09 20.06
N ASP A 445 9.19 -24.12 20.75
CA ASP A 445 7.74 -24.32 20.83
C ASP A 445 7.12 -23.10 21.54
N TYR A 446 6.22 -22.41 20.85
CA TYR A 446 5.64 -21.16 21.35
C TYR A 446 4.64 -21.33 22.51
N ASN A 447 4.30 -22.55 22.89
CA ASN A 447 3.57 -22.82 24.12
C ASN A 447 4.45 -22.66 25.38
N TYR A 448 5.76 -22.50 25.19
CA TYR A 448 6.73 -22.36 26.25
C TYR A 448 7.52 -21.06 26.17
N ILE A 449 7.86 -20.51 27.33
CA ILE A 449 8.87 -19.45 27.48
C ILE A 449 10.07 -20.08 28.16
N ILE A 450 11.13 -20.32 27.39
CA ILE A 450 12.28 -21.12 27.90
C ILE A 450 13.51 -20.22 27.98
N ASN A 451 13.69 -19.61 29.15
CA ASN A 451 14.81 -18.71 29.38
C ASN A 451 16.16 -19.46 29.37
N GLY A 452 17.08 -19.01 28.50
CA GLY A 452 18.45 -19.53 28.43
C GLY A 452 18.60 -20.80 27.60
N VAL A 453 17.56 -21.35 26.96
CA VAL A 453 17.65 -22.59 26.17
C VAL A 453 18.55 -22.41 24.93
N GLY A 454 18.50 -21.26 24.25
CA GLY A 454 19.39 -20.96 23.12
C GLY A 454 20.86 -21.00 23.52
N GLY A 455 21.19 -20.40 24.68
CA GLY A 455 22.55 -20.47 25.24
C GLY A 455 22.96 -21.88 25.61
N LYS A 456 22.05 -22.70 26.14
CA LYS A 456 22.34 -24.10 26.51
C LYS A 456 22.60 -24.98 25.28
N LEU A 457 21.78 -24.82 24.23
CA LEU A 457 21.97 -25.53 22.94
C LEU A 457 23.27 -25.09 22.26
N PHE A 458 23.55 -23.78 22.23
CA PHE A 458 24.78 -23.29 21.65
C PHE A 458 26.04 -23.78 22.40
N LYS A 459 26.05 -23.71 23.73
CA LYS A 459 27.15 -24.24 24.55
C LYS A 459 27.35 -25.73 24.35
N TYR A 460 26.26 -26.50 24.22
CA TYR A 460 26.33 -27.92 23.91
C TYR A 460 27.05 -28.17 22.58
N PHE A 461 26.62 -27.46 21.51
CA PHE A 461 27.30 -27.55 20.23
C PHE A 461 28.78 -27.14 20.30
N MET A 462 29.12 -26.06 21.01
CA MET A 462 30.50 -25.58 21.16
C MET A 462 31.38 -26.61 21.86
N ARG A 463 30.85 -27.33 22.85
CA ARG A 463 31.57 -28.40 23.58
C ARG A 463 31.84 -29.61 22.69
N GLU A 464 30.83 -30.06 21.93
CA GLU A 464 30.91 -31.28 21.12
C GLU A 464 31.78 -31.08 19.86
N TYR A 465 31.66 -29.94 19.21
CA TYR A 465 32.28 -29.71 17.90
C TYR A 465 33.49 -28.78 17.93
N LYS A 466 33.71 -28.05 19.00
CA LYS A 466 34.84 -27.13 19.21
C LYS A 466 35.20 -26.29 17.96
N PRO A 467 34.24 -25.65 17.27
CA PRO A 467 34.51 -24.93 16.05
C PRO A 467 35.42 -23.71 16.31
N LYS A 468 36.21 -23.31 15.31
CA LYS A 468 37.00 -22.07 15.35
C LYS A 468 36.08 -20.85 15.37
N SER A 469 35.04 -20.86 14.56
CA SER A 469 34.06 -19.79 14.48
C SER A 469 32.69 -20.34 14.12
N VAL A 470 31.66 -19.57 14.50
CA VAL A 470 30.27 -19.81 14.11
C VAL A 470 29.71 -18.50 13.56
N PHE A 471 29.06 -18.56 12.41
CA PHE A 471 28.35 -17.39 11.88
C PHE A 471 26.86 -17.69 11.72
N SER A 472 26.06 -16.64 11.62
CA SER A 472 24.63 -16.74 11.33
C SER A 472 24.13 -15.48 10.66
N PHE A 473 22.94 -15.57 10.08
CA PHE A 473 22.27 -14.44 9.42
C PHE A 473 20.94 -14.14 10.10
N ALA A 474 20.79 -12.91 10.61
CA ALA A 474 19.52 -12.41 11.09
C ALA A 474 18.77 -11.71 9.95
N ASP A 475 17.49 -12.04 9.79
CA ASP A 475 16.59 -11.31 8.90
C ASP A 475 16.29 -9.94 9.51
N ARG A 476 16.70 -8.88 8.81
CA ARG A 476 16.60 -7.51 9.31
C ARG A 476 15.16 -7.07 9.49
N ARG A 477 14.21 -7.62 8.73
CA ARG A 477 12.78 -7.34 8.86
C ARG A 477 12.21 -7.73 10.23
N TRP A 478 12.81 -8.73 10.87
CA TRP A 478 12.43 -9.28 12.17
C TRP A 478 13.41 -8.93 13.29
N THR A 479 14.37 -8.04 13.03
CA THR A 479 15.39 -7.64 14.02
C THR A 479 15.15 -6.19 14.42
N LEU A 480 14.40 -5.96 15.51
CA LEU A 480 14.07 -4.63 16.01
C LEU A 480 15.30 -3.88 16.53
N ASP A 481 16.21 -4.59 17.21
CA ASP A 481 17.47 -4.06 17.72
C ASP A 481 18.64 -4.95 17.29
N ILE A 482 19.53 -4.41 16.49
CA ILE A 482 20.70 -5.13 15.97
C ILE A 482 21.75 -5.39 17.05
N ASN A 483 21.75 -4.62 18.13
CA ASN A 483 22.71 -4.72 19.23
C ASN A 483 22.15 -5.50 20.44
N ASN A 484 20.84 -5.79 20.48
CA ASN A 484 20.22 -6.52 21.57
C ASN A 484 19.26 -7.60 21.06
N ASN A 485 19.81 -8.73 20.67
CA ASN A 485 19.07 -9.86 20.13
C ASN A 485 19.68 -11.20 20.59
N LEU A 486 19.16 -12.31 20.07
CA LEU A 486 19.66 -13.65 20.40
C LEU A 486 21.18 -13.78 20.16
N TYR A 487 21.66 -13.30 19.02
CA TYR A 487 23.06 -13.48 18.61
C TYR A 487 24.00 -12.72 19.55
N THR A 488 23.70 -11.50 19.87
CA THR A 488 24.52 -10.69 20.79
C THR A 488 24.53 -11.29 22.20
N LYS A 489 23.39 -11.84 22.65
CA LYS A 489 23.29 -12.56 23.94
C LYS A 489 24.08 -13.87 23.96
N LEU A 490 24.31 -14.50 22.81
CA LEU A 490 25.18 -15.68 22.65
C LEU A 490 26.66 -15.31 22.49
N GLY A 491 27.01 -14.01 22.45
CA GLY A 491 28.39 -13.53 22.29
C GLY A 491 28.84 -13.34 20.85
N PHE A 492 27.93 -13.38 19.90
CA PHE A 492 28.23 -13.02 18.51
C PHE A 492 28.41 -11.51 18.36
N LYS A 493 29.26 -11.13 17.43
CA LYS A 493 29.47 -9.74 17.00
C LYS A 493 28.98 -9.54 15.57
N ILE A 494 28.55 -8.34 15.23
CA ILE A 494 28.19 -7.97 13.86
C ILE A 494 29.46 -8.00 13.00
N ASP A 495 29.42 -8.79 11.93
CA ASP A 495 30.51 -8.88 10.94
C ASP A 495 30.19 -7.98 9.73
N LYS A 496 28.99 -8.12 9.20
CA LYS A 496 28.56 -7.40 7.99
C LYS A 496 27.06 -7.20 7.96
N ILE A 497 26.64 -6.05 7.44
CA ILE A 497 25.24 -5.79 7.07
C ILE A 497 25.13 -5.92 5.57
N ASN A 498 24.39 -6.94 5.12
CA ASN A 498 24.18 -7.20 3.71
C ASN A 498 23.14 -6.24 3.12
N ARG A 499 23.29 -5.94 1.82
CA ARG A 499 22.29 -5.18 1.05
C ARG A 499 21.00 -5.99 0.94
N PRO A 500 19.86 -5.32 0.64
CA PRO A 500 18.62 -6.01 0.30
C PRO A 500 18.82 -7.08 -0.77
N ASP A 501 18.14 -8.19 -0.60
CA ASP A 501 18.06 -9.26 -1.59
C ASP A 501 16.61 -9.39 -2.09
N TYR A 502 16.38 -10.14 -3.17
CA TYR A 502 15.07 -10.23 -3.78
C TYR A 502 14.62 -11.68 -4.00
N LYS A 503 13.31 -11.81 -4.07
CA LYS A 503 12.61 -13.00 -4.57
C LYS A 503 11.74 -12.59 -5.75
N TYR A 504 11.45 -13.53 -6.65
CA TYR A 504 10.56 -13.33 -7.76
C TYR A 504 9.10 -13.61 -7.39
N TYR A 505 8.19 -12.86 -7.98
CA TYR A 505 6.76 -12.95 -7.77
C TYR A 505 6.01 -12.89 -9.10
N ASN A 506 5.00 -13.76 -9.27
CA ASN A 506 4.08 -13.73 -10.42
C ASN A 506 2.67 -14.07 -9.93
N GLU A 507 1.80 -13.08 -9.88
CA GLU A 507 0.40 -13.22 -9.43
C GLU A 507 -0.39 -14.27 -10.22
N LYS A 508 -0.05 -14.48 -11.49
CA LYS A 508 -0.75 -15.44 -12.37
C LYS A 508 -0.34 -16.89 -12.12
N VAL A 509 0.86 -17.11 -11.58
CA VAL A 509 1.40 -18.45 -11.27
C VAL A 509 0.98 -18.86 -9.86
N ASP A 510 1.35 -18.04 -8.88
CA ASP A 510 0.92 -18.20 -7.49
C ASP A 510 0.84 -16.83 -6.82
N ARG A 511 -0.36 -16.47 -6.39
CA ARG A 511 -0.63 -15.19 -5.74
C ARG A 511 0.06 -15.07 -4.37
N TYR A 512 0.34 -16.17 -3.72
CA TYR A 512 0.85 -16.21 -2.35
C TYR A 512 2.23 -16.85 -2.24
N GLU A 513 3.07 -16.71 -3.27
CA GLU A 513 4.43 -17.24 -3.23
C GLU A 513 5.46 -16.30 -3.84
N ARG A 514 6.51 -15.99 -3.06
CA ARG A 514 7.75 -15.39 -3.54
C ARG A 514 8.77 -16.50 -3.77
N ILE A 515 9.19 -16.66 -5.00
CA ILE A 515 10.11 -17.70 -5.45
C ILE A 515 11.55 -17.23 -5.29
N HIS A 516 12.39 -18.08 -4.69
CA HIS A 516 13.81 -17.75 -4.49
C HIS A 516 14.53 -17.58 -5.84
N LYS A 517 15.35 -16.53 -5.97
CA LYS A 517 16.08 -16.16 -7.20
C LYS A 517 16.92 -17.28 -7.80
N MET A 518 17.44 -18.21 -6.99
CA MET A 518 18.23 -19.35 -7.49
C MET A 518 17.47 -20.26 -8.46
N ARG A 519 16.12 -20.23 -8.45
CA ARG A 519 15.30 -20.95 -9.45
C ARG A 519 15.30 -20.27 -10.82
N PHE A 520 15.78 -19.03 -10.91
CA PHE A 520 15.86 -18.23 -12.13
C PHE A 520 17.28 -18.17 -12.70
N ASN A 521 18.11 -19.20 -12.44
CA ASN A 521 19.46 -19.24 -13.01
C ASN A 521 19.42 -19.09 -14.54
N LYS A 522 20.18 -18.13 -15.05
CA LYS A 522 20.24 -17.75 -16.47
C LYS A 522 20.42 -18.94 -17.42
N LYS A 523 21.37 -19.85 -17.11
CA LYS A 523 21.62 -21.04 -17.92
C LYS A 523 20.41 -21.99 -17.97
N SER A 524 19.75 -22.17 -16.81
CA SER A 524 18.56 -23.01 -16.69
C SER A 524 17.37 -22.42 -17.44
N LEU A 525 17.16 -21.10 -17.36
CA LEU A 525 16.09 -20.40 -18.08
C LEU A 525 16.30 -20.44 -19.58
N SER A 526 17.53 -20.17 -20.04
CA SER A 526 17.90 -20.27 -21.46
C SER A 526 17.65 -21.68 -22.01
N LYS A 527 18.10 -22.72 -21.28
CA LYS A 527 17.89 -24.11 -21.68
C LYS A 527 16.41 -24.50 -21.72
N LYS A 528 15.62 -24.04 -20.76
CA LYS A 528 14.20 -24.43 -20.59
C LYS A 528 13.27 -23.69 -21.55
N TYR A 529 13.53 -22.43 -21.81
CA TYR A 529 12.61 -21.54 -22.51
C TYR A 529 13.18 -20.99 -23.85
N GLY A 530 14.42 -21.35 -24.23
CA GLY A 530 15.04 -20.90 -25.45
C GLY A 530 15.52 -19.45 -25.46
N PHE A 531 15.63 -18.80 -24.31
CA PHE A 531 16.08 -17.41 -24.24
C PHE A 531 17.54 -17.25 -24.69
N PRO A 532 17.85 -16.19 -25.44
CA PRO A 532 19.23 -15.90 -25.82
C PRO A 532 20.09 -15.60 -24.58
N MET A 533 21.32 -16.13 -24.56
CA MET A 533 22.27 -15.89 -23.47
C MET A 533 22.76 -14.43 -23.38
N THR A 534 22.37 -13.57 -24.32
CA THR A 534 22.57 -12.10 -24.22
C THR A 534 21.64 -11.43 -23.22
N MET A 535 20.43 -11.97 -23.01
CA MET A 535 19.50 -11.46 -22.01
C MET A 535 20.02 -11.67 -20.59
N THR A 536 19.72 -10.74 -19.71
CA THR A 536 19.98 -10.88 -18.27
C THR A 536 18.95 -11.80 -17.61
N GLU A 537 19.25 -12.34 -16.44
CA GLU A 537 18.31 -13.12 -15.63
C GLU A 537 16.99 -12.36 -15.39
N THR A 538 17.10 -11.06 -15.12
CA THR A 538 15.95 -10.18 -14.85
C THR A 538 15.06 -10.01 -16.07
N GLU A 539 15.64 -9.85 -17.26
CA GLU A 539 14.89 -9.74 -18.52
C GLU A 539 14.16 -11.06 -18.82
N MET A 540 14.85 -12.19 -18.69
CA MET A 540 14.23 -13.50 -18.87
C MET A 540 13.06 -13.74 -17.90
N ALA A 541 13.24 -13.37 -16.62
CA ALA A 541 12.19 -13.49 -15.62
C ALA A 541 11.00 -12.58 -15.94
N LYS A 542 11.25 -11.37 -16.43
CA LYS A 542 10.21 -10.41 -16.83
C LYS A 542 9.39 -10.91 -18.03
N GLU A 543 10.03 -11.51 -19.03
CA GLU A 543 9.34 -12.14 -20.17
C GLU A 543 8.41 -13.28 -19.70
N LEU A 544 8.79 -13.99 -18.64
CA LEU A 544 7.96 -15.00 -18.00
C LEU A 544 6.88 -14.42 -17.07
N GLY A 545 6.78 -13.08 -17.00
CA GLY A 545 5.80 -12.37 -16.19
C GLY A 545 6.14 -12.27 -14.71
N TYR A 546 7.41 -12.51 -14.33
CA TYR A 546 7.87 -12.37 -12.96
C TYR A 546 8.41 -10.96 -12.68
N ASP A 547 8.10 -10.46 -11.47
CA ASP A 547 8.61 -9.20 -10.93
C ASP A 547 9.39 -9.45 -9.65
N ARG A 548 10.26 -8.55 -9.25
CA ARG A 548 11.11 -8.69 -8.06
C ARG A 548 10.47 -8.00 -6.87
N ILE A 549 10.58 -8.64 -5.70
CA ILE A 549 10.24 -8.06 -4.40
C ILE A 549 11.48 -8.10 -3.54
N TRP A 550 11.93 -6.91 -3.10
CA TRP A 550 13.14 -6.72 -2.31
C TRP A 550 12.85 -6.78 -0.81
N ASP A 551 13.75 -7.37 -0.05
CA ASP A 551 13.70 -7.39 1.42
C ASP A 551 14.48 -6.22 2.05
N CYS A 552 14.79 -6.30 3.34
CA CYS A 552 15.61 -5.32 4.07
C CYS A 552 17.10 -5.74 4.19
N GLY A 553 17.48 -6.87 3.61
CA GLY A 553 18.79 -7.48 3.76
C GLY A 553 18.95 -8.28 5.05
N LEU A 554 20.13 -8.87 5.20
CA LEU A 554 20.50 -9.71 6.32
C LEU A 554 21.65 -9.09 7.12
N ILE A 555 21.69 -9.35 8.42
CA ILE A 555 22.80 -9.00 9.30
C ILE A 555 23.60 -10.26 9.57
N LYS A 556 24.86 -10.29 9.17
CA LYS A 556 25.78 -11.39 9.48
C LYS A 556 26.40 -11.17 10.84
N TYR A 557 26.22 -12.16 11.71
CA TYR A 557 26.84 -12.22 13.02
C TYR A 557 27.87 -13.32 13.05
N VAL A 558 28.99 -13.09 13.75
CA VAL A 558 30.08 -14.06 13.89
C VAL A 558 30.45 -14.21 15.37
N TYR A 559 30.54 -15.44 15.81
CA TYR A 559 31.13 -15.84 17.08
C TYR A 559 32.51 -16.43 16.83
N THR A 560 33.55 -15.88 17.45
CA THR A 560 34.90 -16.45 17.45
C THR A 560 35.11 -17.21 18.74
N ASN A 561 35.51 -18.49 18.65
CA ASN A 561 35.71 -19.32 19.82
C ASN A 561 37.03 -18.93 20.51
N PRO A 562 37.00 -18.38 21.74
CA PRO A 562 38.20 -17.99 22.44
C PRO A 562 39.04 -19.21 22.91
N GLU A 563 38.40 -20.39 23.03
CA GLU A 563 39.04 -21.63 23.50
C GLU A 563 39.58 -22.50 22.36
N TYR A 564 39.59 -21.97 21.12
CA TYR A 564 40.07 -22.75 19.97
C TYR A 564 41.61 -22.85 19.97
N THR A 565 42.16 -24.04 20.21
CA THR A 565 43.59 -24.27 20.34
C THR A 565 44.31 -24.73 19.06
N GLY A 566 43.60 -24.70 17.91
CA GLY A 566 44.21 -25.07 16.62
C GLY A 566 44.49 -26.58 16.41
N LYS A 567 44.25 -27.43 17.40
CA LYS A 567 44.41 -28.87 17.30
C LYS A 567 43.05 -29.54 17.24
N ASN A 568 42.45 -29.67 16.07
CA ASN A 568 41.47 -30.73 15.77
C ASN A 568 41.33 -30.83 14.25
N GLY A 569 42.06 -31.77 13.66
CA GLY A 569 41.73 -32.31 12.35
C GLY A 569 40.48 -33.17 12.46
N PHE A 570 39.52 -32.88 11.59
CA PHE A 570 38.61 -33.83 10.93
C PHE A 570 38.32 -33.30 9.55
#